data_f0392dbafcd0579eb7ebd50bce00f607
#
_entry.id   f0392dbafcd0579eb7ebd50bce00f607
#
_cell.length_a   1.000
_cell.length_b   1.000
_cell.length_c   1.000
_cell.angle_alpha   90.00
_cell.angle_beta   90.00
_cell.angle_gamma   90.00
#
_symmetry.space_group_name_H-M   'P 1'
#
loop_
_entity.id
_entity.type
_entity.pdbx_description
1 polymer ?
#
loop_
_entity_poly.entity_id
_entity_poly.type
_entity_poly.pdbx_seq_one_letter_code
_entity_poly.pdbx_strand_id
1 'polypeptide(L)'
;MIFGSAKNGKQHPWKRSAKDSVGRSAAEVVDPAYVLIDGESWFQIENSHLMPEFFTTPASPDNHWMFISSHGAVTAGRKDAEHPLFPYYSIYKLADMAESSGSLTLIRVQRPDGRFTVWRPFQKAIDRNTCSRNIYKNVDGNRIVFEEMNQELSLVFRYQWSVGKQFGFVRTCEIVNLSAAPVTISILDGLQNLSLIHI
;
A
#
# COMPACT_ATOMS: atom_id res chain seq x y z
N MET A 1 -1.40 -8.14 -19.12
CA MET A 1 -1.17 -6.70 -19.34
C MET A 1 -2.51 -6.01 -19.31
N ILE A 2 -2.82 -5.28 -18.25
CA ILE A 2 -4.13 -4.61 -18.08
C ILE A 2 -3.91 -3.15 -18.42
N PHE A 3 -4.61 -2.66 -19.45
CA PHE A 3 -4.66 -1.24 -19.78
C PHE A 3 -5.81 -0.60 -19.00
N GLY A 4 -5.50 0.16 -17.96
CA GLY A 4 -6.48 0.91 -17.20
C GLY A 4 -6.42 2.39 -17.53
N SER A 5 -7.57 2.99 -17.87
CA SER A 5 -7.71 4.44 -18.00
C SER A 5 -8.04 5.05 -16.63
N ALA A 6 -7.24 5.99 -16.17
CA ALA A 6 -7.55 6.75 -14.95
C ALA A 6 -8.77 7.65 -15.20
N LYS A 7 -9.86 7.47 -14.43
CA LYS A 7 -11.06 8.29 -14.53
C LYS A 7 -10.84 9.63 -13.83
N ASN A 8 -11.01 10.72 -14.58
CA ASN A 8 -11.05 12.09 -14.05
C ASN A 8 -12.38 12.40 -13.37
N GLY A 9 -12.34 13.05 -12.21
CA GLY A 9 -13.41 13.97 -11.81
C GLY A 9 -14.46 13.50 -10.79
N LYS A 10 -14.33 12.36 -10.12
CA LYS A 10 -15.12 12.11 -8.89
C LYS A 10 -14.31 12.49 -7.65
N GLN A 11 -14.95 13.17 -6.68
CA GLN A 11 -14.35 13.40 -5.37
C GLN A 11 -13.90 12.06 -4.83
N HIS A 12 -12.58 11.92 -4.65
CA HIS A 12 -12.00 10.66 -4.23
C HIS A 12 -12.36 10.44 -2.76
N PRO A 13 -12.84 9.24 -2.35
CA PRO A 13 -13.27 8.96 -0.99
C PRO A 13 -12.18 9.20 0.06
N TRP A 14 -10.92 9.15 -0.35
CA TRP A 14 -9.74 9.38 0.48
C TRP A 14 -9.35 10.86 0.63
N LYS A 15 -10.21 11.83 0.28
CA LYS A 15 -9.96 13.25 0.56
C LYS A 15 -10.29 13.56 2.01
N ARG A 16 -9.30 14.04 2.76
CA ARG A 16 -9.52 14.64 4.08
C ARG A 16 -10.55 15.77 3.99
N SER A 17 -11.44 15.83 4.96
CA SER A 17 -12.22 17.04 5.23
C SER A 17 -11.25 18.16 5.62
N ALA A 18 -11.31 19.29 4.92
CA ALA A 18 -10.40 20.42 5.06
C ALA A 18 -10.50 21.18 6.42
N LYS A 19 -11.10 20.57 7.44
CA LYS A 19 -11.33 21.25 8.73
C LYS A 19 -10.23 21.08 9.77
N ASP A 20 -9.26 20.18 9.57
CA ASP A 20 -8.27 19.86 10.61
C ASP A 20 -6.84 20.35 10.34
N SER A 21 -6.62 21.15 9.30
CA SER A 21 -5.31 21.70 8.98
C SER A 21 -5.13 23.14 9.48
N VAL A 22 -5.19 23.35 10.79
CA VAL A 22 -4.73 24.62 11.36
C VAL A 22 -3.31 24.45 11.88
N GLY A 23 -2.36 24.96 11.10
CA GLY A 23 -1.10 25.50 11.60
C GLY A 23 -0.13 24.52 12.27
N ARG A 24 0.32 23.48 11.56
CA ARG A 24 1.58 22.80 11.94
C ARG A 24 2.62 22.99 10.84
N SER A 25 3.77 23.50 11.24
CA SER A 25 4.98 23.53 10.42
C SER A 25 5.29 22.11 9.92
N ALA A 26 5.88 22.00 8.74
CA ALA A 26 6.29 20.74 8.12
C ALA A 26 7.43 20.06 8.91
N ALA A 27 7.20 19.74 10.17
CA ALA A 27 8.06 18.86 10.94
C ALA A 27 7.68 17.40 10.59
N GLU A 28 8.67 16.59 10.38
CA GLU A 28 8.60 15.14 10.15
C GLU A 28 7.94 14.43 11.35
N VAL A 29 6.62 14.52 11.49
CA VAL A 29 5.86 13.94 12.61
C VAL A 29 5.04 12.77 12.10
N VAL A 30 5.17 11.63 12.77
CA VAL A 30 4.24 10.51 12.66
C VAL A 30 2.98 10.89 13.46
N ASP A 31 1.84 10.99 12.79
CA ASP A 31 0.57 11.35 13.42
C ASP A 31 -0.42 10.17 13.29
N PRO A 32 -0.68 9.42 14.38
CA PRO A 32 -1.75 8.44 14.40
C PRO A 32 -3.10 9.15 14.55
N ALA A 33 -4.02 8.87 13.65
CA ALA A 33 -5.34 9.48 13.66
C ALA A 33 -6.45 8.49 13.32
N TYR A 34 -7.67 8.82 13.74
CA TYR A 34 -8.89 8.22 13.20
C TYR A 34 -9.35 9.05 12.01
N VAL A 35 -9.62 8.37 10.90
CA VAL A 35 -10.16 9.00 9.69
C VAL A 35 -11.41 8.27 9.23
N LEU A 36 -12.33 9.01 8.64
CA LEU A 36 -13.53 8.46 8.04
C LEU A 36 -13.34 8.37 6.53
N ILE A 37 -13.43 7.17 5.96
CA ILE A 37 -13.27 6.91 4.54
C ILE A 37 -14.51 6.15 4.06
N ASP A 38 -15.28 6.73 3.14
CA ASP A 38 -16.55 6.17 2.65
C ASP A 38 -17.55 5.79 3.76
N GLY A 39 -17.55 6.55 4.86
CA GLY A 39 -18.44 6.28 6.01
C GLY A 39 -17.93 5.21 6.96
N GLU A 40 -16.76 4.65 6.71
CA GLU A 40 -16.10 3.66 7.56
C GLU A 40 -14.94 4.28 8.34
N SER A 41 -14.76 3.88 9.59
CA SER A 41 -13.69 4.37 10.46
C SER A 41 -12.39 3.58 10.25
N TRP A 42 -11.29 4.31 10.12
CA TRP A 42 -9.97 3.76 9.92
C TRP A 42 -8.97 4.37 10.90
N PHE A 43 -8.03 3.55 11.35
CA PHE A 43 -6.80 4.05 11.96
C PHE A 43 -5.85 4.44 10.84
N GLN A 44 -5.25 5.62 10.93
CA GLN A 44 -4.25 6.11 10.01
C GLN A 44 -2.92 6.33 10.73
N ILE A 45 -1.83 5.95 10.10
CA ILE A 45 -0.47 6.36 10.44
C ILE A 45 0.06 7.16 9.25
N GLU A 46 0.15 8.46 9.41
CA GLU A 46 0.81 9.33 8.44
C GLU A 46 2.32 9.25 8.58
N ASN A 47 3.00 9.42 7.45
CA ASN A 47 4.47 9.39 7.39
C ASN A 47 5.06 8.10 8.02
N SER A 48 4.41 6.97 7.78
CA SER A 48 4.81 5.67 8.34
C SER A 48 6.26 5.29 8.01
N HIS A 49 6.84 5.86 6.96
CA HIS A 49 8.24 5.68 6.56
C HIS A 49 9.25 6.31 7.53
N LEU A 50 8.80 7.14 8.47
CA LEU A 50 9.62 7.74 9.53
C LEU A 50 9.63 6.88 10.80
N MET A 51 8.75 5.88 10.89
CA MET A 51 8.72 4.97 12.03
C MET A 51 9.79 3.86 11.89
N PRO A 52 10.25 3.31 13.00
CA PRO A 52 10.89 2.00 12.99
C PRO A 52 9.97 0.97 12.34
N GLU A 53 10.55 -0.05 11.71
CA GLU A 53 9.75 -1.11 11.11
C GLU A 53 8.88 -1.81 12.15
N PHE A 54 7.62 -2.01 11.83
CA PHE A 54 6.67 -2.75 12.64
C PHE A 54 5.88 -3.74 11.79
N PHE A 55 5.18 -4.65 12.46
CA PHE A 55 4.37 -5.68 11.80
C PHE A 55 2.90 -5.48 12.12
N THR A 56 2.09 -5.80 11.14
CA THR A 56 0.63 -5.77 11.26
C THR A 56 0.04 -7.03 10.63
N THR A 57 -1.18 -7.36 11.03
CA THR A 57 -1.91 -8.51 10.50
C THR A 57 -3.36 -8.12 10.23
N PRO A 58 -3.93 -8.46 9.06
CA PRO A 58 -5.37 -8.40 8.88
C PRO A 58 -6.04 -9.54 9.65
N ALA A 59 -7.11 -9.21 10.39
CA ALA A 59 -7.90 -10.21 11.10
C ALA A 59 -8.66 -11.08 10.10
N SER A 60 -8.61 -12.39 10.29
CA SER A 60 -9.35 -13.36 9.49
C SER A 60 -10.35 -14.13 10.35
N PRO A 61 -11.60 -14.31 9.91
CA PRO A 61 -12.57 -15.17 10.57
C PRO A 61 -12.33 -16.67 10.28
N ASP A 62 -11.48 -16.98 9.33
CA ASP A 62 -11.15 -18.34 8.88
C ASP A 62 -9.67 -18.64 9.14
N ASN A 63 -9.25 -19.87 8.93
CA ASN A 63 -7.87 -20.35 9.16
C ASN A 63 -6.85 -19.75 8.17
N HIS A 64 -6.86 -18.44 7.98
CA HIS A 64 -5.87 -17.70 7.21
C HIS A 64 -5.02 -16.86 8.16
N TRP A 65 -3.72 -16.86 7.96
CA TRP A 65 -2.80 -16.02 8.71
C TRP A 65 -1.94 -15.20 7.74
N MET A 66 -1.67 -13.96 8.08
CA MET A 66 -0.84 -13.06 7.30
C MET A 66 -0.14 -12.09 8.24
N PHE A 67 1.17 -11.92 8.09
CA PHE A 67 1.94 -10.88 8.73
C PHE A 67 2.56 -10.01 7.65
N ILE A 68 2.39 -8.71 7.78
CA ILE A 68 2.89 -7.73 6.82
C ILE A 68 3.78 -6.75 7.57
N SER A 69 5.00 -6.51 7.09
CA SER A 69 5.83 -5.45 7.62
C SER A 69 5.34 -4.08 7.14
N SER A 70 5.64 -3.03 7.90
CA SER A 70 5.32 -1.65 7.49
C SER A 70 5.98 -1.23 6.16
N HIS A 71 6.97 -1.98 5.69
CA HIS A 71 7.60 -1.83 4.39
C HIS A 71 7.03 -2.74 3.30
N GLY A 72 5.98 -3.52 3.61
CA GLY A 72 5.23 -4.31 2.64
C GLY A 72 5.72 -5.75 2.41
N ALA A 73 6.71 -6.23 3.16
CA ALA A 73 7.07 -7.65 3.15
C ALA A 73 5.93 -8.50 3.71
N VAL A 74 5.65 -9.64 3.08
CA VAL A 74 4.52 -10.50 3.43
C VAL A 74 4.98 -11.92 3.70
N THR A 75 4.46 -12.50 4.79
CA THR A 75 4.37 -13.93 5.00
C THR A 75 2.92 -14.28 5.30
N ALA A 76 2.38 -15.32 4.66
CA ALA A 76 0.96 -15.66 4.77
C ALA A 76 0.72 -17.13 4.44
N GLY A 77 -0.37 -17.67 4.96
CA GLY A 77 -0.74 -19.04 4.69
C GLY A 77 -2.12 -19.40 5.24
N ARG A 78 -2.39 -20.70 5.24
CA ARG A 78 -3.62 -21.31 5.76
C ARG A 78 -3.28 -22.28 6.87
N LYS A 79 -4.17 -22.43 7.86
CA LYS A 79 -4.06 -23.32 9.02
C LYS A 79 -2.84 -23.04 9.88
N ASP A 80 -1.66 -23.37 9.39
CA ASP A 80 -0.39 -23.35 10.11
C ASP A 80 0.78 -22.95 9.19
N ALA A 81 1.98 -22.96 9.73
CA ALA A 81 3.19 -22.57 9.00
C ALA A 81 3.61 -23.59 7.90
N GLU A 82 3.05 -24.81 7.91
CA GLU A 82 3.36 -25.86 6.93
C GLU A 82 2.53 -25.69 5.64
N HIS A 83 1.52 -24.79 5.66
CA HIS A 83 0.67 -24.48 4.50
C HIS A 83 0.84 -23.01 4.06
N PRO A 84 2.07 -22.58 3.71
CA PRO A 84 2.32 -21.21 3.34
C PRO A 84 1.87 -20.90 1.91
N LEU A 85 1.31 -19.69 1.72
CA LEU A 85 1.10 -19.07 0.40
C LEU A 85 2.27 -18.18 0.02
N PHE A 86 2.81 -17.47 1.02
CA PHE A 86 4.13 -16.83 0.96
C PHE A 86 5.02 -17.55 1.95
N PRO A 87 6.32 -17.71 1.67
CA PRO A 87 7.22 -18.45 2.55
C PRO A 87 7.11 -17.97 3.99
N TYR A 88 7.06 -18.90 4.92
CA TYR A 88 7.04 -18.58 6.35
C TYR A 88 8.38 -17.99 6.78
N TYR A 89 8.34 -16.76 7.25
CA TYR A 89 9.51 -16.07 7.78
C TYR A 89 9.26 -15.67 9.24
N SER A 90 10.30 -15.79 10.06
CA SER A 90 10.31 -15.13 11.36
C SER A 90 10.27 -13.60 11.16
N ILE A 91 9.83 -12.87 12.18
CA ILE A 91 9.71 -11.40 12.14
C ILE A 91 11.02 -10.74 11.68
N TYR A 92 12.16 -11.18 12.22
CA TYR A 92 13.47 -10.64 11.86
C TYR A 92 13.81 -10.86 10.38
N LYS A 93 13.55 -12.04 9.88
CA LYS A 93 13.81 -12.34 8.47
C LYS A 93 12.83 -11.63 7.55
N LEU A 94 11.57 -11.45 7.98
CA LEU A 94 10.56 -10.74 7.20
C LEU A 94 10.95 -9.28 6.96
N ALA A 95 11.58 -8.62 7.93
CA ALA A 95 12.08 -7.26 7.79
C ALA A 95 13.06 -7.10 6.63
N ASP A 96 13.92 -8.10 6.41
CA ASP A 96 14.90 -8.09 5.32
C ASP A 96 14.28 -8.40 3.94
N MET A 97 13.04 -8.89 3.90
CA MET A 97 12.39 -9.39 2.70
C MET A 97 11.48 -8.36 2.00
N ALA A 98 11.52 -7.08 2.40
CA ALA A 98 10.62 -6.04 1.90
C ALA A 98 10.66 -5.86 0.36
N GLU A 99 11.77 -6.16 -0.29
CA GLU A 99 11.90 -6.06 -1.75
C GLU A 99 11.81 -7.41 -2.48
N SER A 100 11.62 -8.49 -1.77
CA SER A 100 11.61 -9.86 -2.33
C SER A 100 10.39 -10.69 -1.97
N SER A 101 9.49 -10.18 -1.13
CA SER A 101 8.24 -10.86 -0.76
C SER A 101 7.08 -9.88 -0.70
N GLY A 102 5.93 -10.27 -1.22
CA GLY A 102 4.70 -9.47 -1.21
C GLY A 102 4.47 -8.68 -2.49
N SER A 103 4.08 -7.43 -2.37
CA SER A 103 3.68 -6.59 -3.50
C SER A 103 4.86 -6.05 -4.29
N LEU A 104 4.78 -6.11 -5.61
CA LEU A 104 5.72 -5.47 -6.52
C LEU A 104 4.95 -4.69 -7.58
N THR A 105 5.24 -3.40 -7.68
CA THR A 105 4.61 -2.52 -8.65
C THR A 105 5.67 -1.67 -9.34
N LEU A 106 5.58 -1.57 -10.66
CA LEU A 106 6.37 -0.69 -11.50
C LEU A 106 5.43 0.18 -12.32
N ILE A 107 5.59 1.49 -12.24
CA ILE A 107 4.76 2.46 -12.95
C ILE A 107 5.67 3.29 -13.86
N ARG A 108 5.49 3.14 -15.16
CA ARG A 108 6.15 3.98 -16.15
C ARG A 108 5.24 5.14 -16.49
N VAL A 109 5.70 6.34 -16.23
CA VAL A 109 4.96 7.59 -16.44
C VAL A 109 5.57 8.34 -17.64
N GLN A 110 4.74 8.70 -18.60
CA GLN A 110 5.16 9.55 -19.72
C GLN A 110 5.16 11.02 -19.27
N ARG A 111 6.29 11.68 -19.43
CA ARG A 111 6.46 13.11 -19.16
C ARG A 111 5.97 13.95 -20.36
N PRO A 112 5.62 15.23 -20.14
CA PRO A 112 5.20 16.12 -21.22
C PRO A 112 6.24 16.29 -22.34
N ASP A 113 7.52 16.11 -22.02
CA ASP A 113 8.63 16.16 -22.97
C ASP A 113 8.84 14.86 -23.77
N GLY A 114 7.94 13.88 -23.61
CA GLY A 114 7.99 12.57 -24.25
C GLY A 114 8.91 11.56 -23.58
N ARG A 115 9.71 11.95 -22.59
CA ARG A 115 10.53 11.03 -21.80
C ARG A 115 9.69 10.20 -20.86
N PHE A 116 10.26 9.10 -20.37
CA PHE A 116 9.61 8.24 -19.38
C PHE A 116 10.37 8.27 -18.07
N THR A 117 9.61 8.33 -16.98
CA THR A 117 10.10 8.11 -15.62
C THR A 117 9.52 6.80 -15.11
N VAL A 118 10.34 5.97 -14.47
CA VAL A 118 9.87 4.76 -13.79
C VAL A 118 9.79 5.05 -12.31
N TRP A 119 8.59 4.87 -11.76
CA TRP A 119 8.34 4.90 -10.32
C TRP A 119 8.07 3.49 -9.82
N ARG A 120 8.79 3.09 -8.78
CA ARG A 120 8.60 1.83 -8.07
C ARG A 120 8.13 2.17 -6.66
N PRO A 121 6.79 2.20 -6.42
CA PRO A 121 6.28 2.47 -5.08
C PRO A 121 6.77 1.42 -4.08
N PHE A 122 6.93 1.83 -2.83
CA PHE A 122 7.32 1.02 -1.68
C PHE A 122 8.71 0.36 -1.76
N GLN A 123 9.59 0.81 -2.64
CA GLN A 123 10.99 0.36 -2.58
C GLN A 123 11.63 0.74 -1.24
N LYS A 124 12.59 -0.06 -0.76
CA LYS A 124 13.22 0.12 0.56
C LYS A 124 13.82 1.52 0.73
N ALA A 125 14.53 2.00 -0.28
CA ALA A 125 15.05 3.36 -0.31
C ALA A 125 13.98 4.34 -0.80
N ILE A 126 13.33 5.03 0.13
CA ILE A 126 12.39 6.12 -0.21
C ILE A 126 13.13 7.44 -0.41
N ASP A 127 12.81 8.15 -1.48
CA ASP A 127 13.19 9.56 -1.59
C ASP A 127 12.21 10.41 -0.77
N ARG A 128 12.63 10.80 0.41
CA ARG A 128 11.82 11.57 1.38
C ARG A 128 11.46 12.97 0.91
N ASN A 129 12.17 13.50 -0.07
CA ASN A 129 11.87 14.83 -0.62
C ASN A 129 10.69 14.80 -1.59
N THR A 130 10.46 13.67 -2.23
CA THR A 130 9.44 13.52 -3.27
C THR A 130 8.35 12.55 -2.92
N CYS A 131 8.57 11.64 -1.97
CA CYS A 131 7.62 10.59 -1.61
C CYS A 131 7.28 10.60 -0.12
N SER A 132 6.01 10.32 0.18
CA SER A 132 5.52 10.06 1.55
C SER A 132 4.69 8.78 1.58
N ARG A 133 4.66 8.09 2.74
CA ARG A 133 3.92 6.84 2.92
C ARG A 133 2.98 6.92 4.10
N ASN A 134 1.79 6.39 3.90
CA ASN A 134 0.78 6.25 4.94
C ASN A 134 0.29 4.80 5.01
N ILE A 135 -0.15 4.40 6.18
CA ILE A 135 -0.77 3.09 6.42
C ILE A 135 -2.13 3.32 7.05
N TYR A 136 -3.13 2.58 6.58
CA TYR A 136 -4.47 2.61 7.13
C TYR A 136 -4.90 1.20 7.49
N LYS A 137 -5.60 1.05 8.62
CA LYS A 137 -6.23 -0.19 9.02
C LYS A 137 -7.66 0.10 9.45
N ASN A 138 -8.64 -0.62 8.90
CA ASN A 138 -10.02 -0.42 9.30
C ASN A 138 -10.26 -0.91 10.74
N VAL A 139 -11.32 -0.39 11.38
CA VAL A 139 -11.63 -0.71 12.78
C VAL A 139 -11.90 -2.21 12.98
N ASP A 140 -12.52 -2.87 12.01
CA ASP A 140 -12.74 -4.33 12.04
C ASP A 140 -11.43 -5.13 11.92
N GLY A 141 -10.33 -4.47 11.54
CA GLY A 141 -9.00 -5.06 11.46
C GLY A 141 -8.78 -6.02 10.29
N ASN A 142 -9.76 -6.23 9.41
CA ASN A 142 -9.68 -7.18 8.30
C ASN A 142 -9.20 -6.56 6.97
N ARG A 143 -8.91 -5.25 6.96
CA ARG A 143 -8.38 -4.53 5.81
C ARG A 143 -7.22 -3.63 6.23
N ILE A 144 -6.15 -3.66 5.42
CA ILE A 144 -4.97 -2.81 5.58
C ILE A 144 -4.65 -2.18 4.24
N VAL A 145 -4.45 -0.87 4.22
CA VAL A 145 -4.07 -0.10 3.02
C VAL A 145 -2.69 0.49 3.22
N PHE A 146 -1.86 0.33 2.21
CA PHE A 146 -0.58 0.98 2.07
C PHE A 146 -0.69 2.04 0.97
N GLU A 147 -0.27 3.25 1.27
CA GLU A 147 -0.32 4.38 0.37
C GLU A 147 1.07 4.98 0.21
N GLU A 148 1.49 5.22 -1.02
CA GLU A 148 2.65 6.05 -1.33
C GLU A 148 2.23 7.17 -2.28
N MET A 149 2.54 8.41 -1.89
CA MET A 149 2.35 9.60 -2.71
C MET A 149 3.70 10.02 -3.28
N ASN A 150 3.76 10.21 -4.59
CA ASN A 150 4.88 10.83 -5.28
C ASN A 150 4.48 12.24 -5.72
N GLN A 151 5.05 13.25 -5.04
CA GLN A 151 4.71 14.65 -5.26
C GLN A 151 5.21 15.16 -6.62
N GLU A 152 6.40 14.73 -7.05
CA GLU A 152 6.99 15.13 -8.34
C GLU A 152 6.14 14.66 -9.52
N LEU A 153 5.58 13.45 -9.43
CA LEU A 153 4.69 12.89 -10.44
C LEU A 153 3.24 13.29 -10.25
N SER A 154 2.88 13.89 -9.10
CA SER A 154 1.50 14.16 -8.68
C SER A 154 0.62 12.90 -8.75
N LEU A 155 1.16 11.77 -8.35
CA LEU A 155 0.49 10.47 -8.35
C LEU A 155 0.47 9.88 -6.95
N VAL A 156 -0.64 9.19 -6.65
CA VAL A 156 -0.75 8.34 -5.46
C VAL A 156 -0.97 6.90 -5.92
N PHE A 157 -0.22 5.98 -5.35
CA PHE A 157 -0.46 4.55 -5.50
C PHE A 157 -0.87 3.97 -4.16
N ARG A 158 -1.94 3.18 -4.18
CA ARG A 158 -2.43 2.43 -3.02
C ARG A 158 -2.56 0.97 -3.37
N TYR A 159 -2.26 0.11 -2.40
CA TYR A 159 -2.74 -1.25 -2.43
C TYR A 159 -3.35 -1.63 -1.08
N GLN A 160 -4.38 -2.45 -1.13
CA GLN A 160 -5.09 -2.94 0.03
C GLN A 160 -4.98 -4.45 0.09
N TRP A 161 -4.71 -4.97 1.28
CA TRP A 161 -4.98 -6.34 1.63
C TRP A 161 -6.29 -6.43 2.41
N SER A 162 -7.15 -7.36 2.01
CA SER A 162 -8.36 -7.71 2.73
C SER A 162 -8.47 -9.23 2.87
N VAL A 163 -9.15 -9.67 3.91
CA VAL A 163 -9.38 -11.09 4.18
C VAL A 163 -10.88 -11.35 4.22
N GLY A 164 -11.32 -12.37 3.49
CA GLY A 164 -12.71 -12.76 3.40
C GLY A 164 -12.88 -14.27 3.31
N LYS A 165 -14.08 -14.75 3.66
CA LYS A 165 -14.40 -16.18 3.68
C LYS A 165 -14.28 -16.85 2.31
N GLN A 166 -14.75 -16.18 1.26
CA GLN A 166 -14.88 -16.77 -0.06
C GLN A 166 -13.55 -16.89 -0.79
N PHE A 167 -12.71 -15.84 -0.75
CA PHE A 167 -11.48 -15.77 -1.56
C PHE A 167 -10.20 -15.82 -0.72
N GLY A 168 -10.31 -15.84 0.61
CA GLY A 168 -9.17 -15.76 1.50
C GLY A 168 -8.54 -14.35 1.41
N PHE A 169 -7.30 -14.27 0.91
CA PHE A 169 -6.61 -13.00 0.75
C PHE A 169 -6.97 -12.35 -0.60
N VAL A 170 -7.41 -11.12 -0.55
CA VAL A 170 -7.67 -10.29 -1.74
C VAL A 170 -6.78 -9.06 -1.70
N ARG A 171 -6.03 -8.85 -2.78
CA ARG A 171 -5.26 -7.64 -2.98
C ARG A 171 -5.90 -6.79 -4.06
N THR A 172 -6.15 -5.52 -3.75
CA THR A 172 -6.62 -4.52 -4.71
C THR A 172 -5.63 -3.38 -4.80
N CYS A 173 -5.57 -2.73 -5.97
CA CYS A 173 -4.69 -1.60 -6.22
C CYS A 173 -5.46 -0.43 -6.82
N GLU A 174 -4.97 0.76 -6.50
CA GLU A 174 -5.51 1.99 -7.00
C GLU A 174 -4.39 2.96 -7.36
N ILE A 175 -4.57 3.70 -8.44
CA ILE A 175 -3.72 4.81 -8.81
C ILE A 175 -4.58 6.07 -8.94
N VAL A 176 -4.11 7.17 -8.34
CA VAL A 176 -4.80 8.46 -8.37
C VAL A 176 -3.89 9.50 -8.99
N ASN A 177 -4.42 10.21 -9.98
CA ASN A 177 -3.77 11.39 -10.54
C ASN A 177 -4.25 12.63 -9.77
N LEU A 178 -3.34 13.31 -9.08
CA LEU A 178 -3.62 14.53 -8.33
C LEU A 178 -3.50 15.78 -9.20
N SER A 179 -2.89 15.68 -10.38
CA SER A 179 -2.77 16.80 -11.31
C SER A 179 -4.08 17.07 -12.03
N ALA A 180 -4.25 18.30 -12.53
CA ALA A 180 -5.39 18.65 -13.38
C ALA A 180 -5.29 18.10 -14.79
N ALA A 181 -4.08 17.75 -15.26
CA ALA A 181 -3.82 17.23 -16.59
C ALA A 181 -3.91 15.68 -16.63
N PRO A 182 -4.32 15.09 -17.75
CA PRO A 182 -4.26 13.65 -17.93
C PRO A 182 -2.81 13.17 -17.97
N VAL A 183 -2.55 12.00 -17.38
CA VAL A 183 -1.21 11.38 -17.35
C VAL A 183 -1.30 10.01 -18.01
N THR A 184 -0.37 9.74 -18.93
CA THR A 184 -0.23 8.43 -19.58
C THR A 184 0.72 7.57 -18.75
N ILE A 185 0.24 6.41 -18.33
CA ILE A 185 1.01 5.45 -17.55
C ILE A 185 0.97 4.05 -18.16
N SER A 186 2.03 3.28 -17.90
CA SER A 186 2.03 1.82 -18.07
C SER A 186 2.37 1.20 -16.73
N ILE A 187 1.61 0.19 -16.31
CA ILE A 187 1.74 -0.44 -15.01
C ILE A 187 2.09 -1.92 -15.16
N LEU A 188 3.03 -2.37 -14.36
CA LEU A 188 3.24 -3.77 -14.03
C LEU A 188 2.99 -3.91 -12.54
N ASP A 189 1.98 -4.69 -12.17
CA ASP A 189 1.59 -4.91 -10.78
C ASP A 189 1.39 -6.39 -10.51
N GLY A 190 1.86 -6.85 -9.36
CA GLY A 190 1.76 -8.26 -8.99
C GLY A 190 2.30 -8.58 -7.61
N LEU A 191 2.50 -9.87 -7.41
CA LEU A 191 3.04 -10.44 -6.19
C LEU A 191 4.32 -11.20 -6.52
N GLN A 192 5.28 -11.11 -5.63
CA GLN A 192 6.54 -11.84 -5.72
C GLN A 192 6.67 -12.85 -4.58
N ASN A 193 7.41 -13.90 -4.83
CA ASN A 193 7.68 -14.98 -3.89
C ASN A 193 6.42 -15.70 -3.40
N LEU A 194 5.45 -15.87 -4.30
CA LEU A 194 4.29 -16.72 -4.03
C LEU A 194 4.71 -18.19 -4.10
N SER A 195 4.43 -18.95 -3.06
CA SER A 195 4.77 -20.38 -3.01
C SER A 195 3.79 -21.18 -3.87
N LEU A 196 4.33 -21.96 -4.80
CA LEU A 196 3.55 -22.88 -5.64
C LEU A 196 3.64 -24.34 -5.18
N ILE A 197 4.25 -24.59 -4.03
CA ILE A 197 4.60 -25.96 -3.59
C ILE A 197 3.38 -26.80 -3.19
N HIS A 198 2.23 -26.16 -2.98
CA HIS A 198 1.00 -26.84 -2.51
C HIS A 198 -0.23 -26.53 -3.37
N ILE A 199 -0.04 -26.40 -4.68
CA ILE A 199 -1.18 -26.38 -5.62
C ILE A 199 -1.45 -27.80 -6.12
#